data_fa9b6a7e24e66b3cf2e9712f4bb78bb9
#
_entry.id   fa9b6a7e24e66b3cf2e9712f4bb78bb9
#
_cell.length_a   1.000
_cell.length_b   1.000
_cell.length_c   1.000
_cell.angle_alpha   90.00
_cell.angle_beta   90.00
_cell.angle_gamma   90.00
#
_symmetry.space_group_name_H-M   'P 1'
#
loop_
_entity.id
_entity.type
_entity.pdbx_description
1 polymer ?
#
loop_
_entity_poly.entity_id
_entity_poly.type
_entity_poly.pdbx_seq_one_letter_code
_entity_poly.pdbx_strand_id
1 'polypeptide(L)'
;VDITGANALFENLANRQTSVFAVPTIPDGRDSVPTTVVEGPDGAVYVGLLTGGPFWAGTAPVLRIASDGSSIETYAAGFTAIIDIAFDAGGALYVLEAIRGVPPFPPGFGQGRLVRQCPGGARSDLLTGLTFPGGVAIGPDGAAYLTNRGTSPSDGEVLRLPLTPCP
;
A
#
# COMPACT_ATOMS: atom_id res chain seq x y z
N VAL A 1 25.21 -8.56 6.42
CA VAL A 1 24.10 -8.55 7.37
C VAL A 1 23.09 -9.57 6.88
N ASP A 2 22.83 -10.59 7.68
CA ASP A 2 21.74 -11.54 7.38
C ASP A 2 20.42 -10.84 7.67
N ILE A 3 19.64 -10.57 6.62
CA ILE A 3 18.34 -9.89 6.69
C ILE A 3 17.17 -10.86 6.52
N THR A 4 17.44 -12.15 6.59
CA THR A 4 16.40 -13.17 6.52
C THR A 4 15.44 -13.04 7.70
N GLY A 5 14.20 -12.66 7.39
CA GLY A 5 13.13 -12.48 8.37
C GLY A 5 12.93 -11.08 8.93
N ALA A 6 13.68 -10.07 8.46
CA ALA A 6 13.45 -8.69 8.89
C ALA A 6 12.55 -7.93 7.89
N ASN A 7 11.46 -7.37 8.38
CA ASN A 7 10.65 -6.41 7.63
C ASN A 7 11.37 -5.04 7.62
N ALA A 8 12.23 -4.80 6.64
CA ALA A 8 13.09 -3.63 6.62
C ALA A 8 13.04 -2.88 5.29
N LEU A 9 13.24 -1.58 5.37
CA LEU A 9 13.45 -0.67 4.24
C LEU A 9 14.94 -0.33 4.14
N PHE A 10 15.44 -0.25 2.93
CA PHE A 10 16.86 0.01 2.66
C PHE A 10 17.03 1.33 1.90
N GLU A 11 18.08 2.07 2.23
CA GLU A 11 18.57 3.16 1.41
C GLU A 11 19.78 2.73 0.59
N ASN A 12 19.94 3.31 -0.60
CA ASN A 12 21.12 3.11 -1.44
C ASN A 12 22.03 4.34 -1.33
N LEU A 13 23.12 4.20 -0.63
CA LEU A 13 24.07 5.28 -0.41
C LEU A 13 24.85 5.60 -1.70
N ALA A 14 25.40 6.80 -1.78
CA ALA A 14 26.15 7.30 -2.95
C ALA A 14 27.30 6.40 -3.40
N ASN A 15 27.86 5.60 -2.51
CA ASN A 15 28.91 4.60 -2.78
C ASN A 15 28.35 3.23 -3.19
N ARG A 16 27.07 3.11 -3.49
CA ARG A 16 26.33 1.87 -3.78
C ARG A 16 26.30 0.86 -2.61
N GLN A 17 26.51 1.32 -1.40
CA GLN A 17 26.24 0.51 -0.22
C GLN A 17 24.73 0.61 0.12
N THR A 18 24.18 -0.50 0.61
CA THR A 18 22.80 -0.57 1.08
C THR A 18 22.84 -0.62 2.59
N SER A 19 22.02 0.18 3.26
CA SER A 19 21.81 0.13 4.69
C SER A 19 20.35 -0.05 5.03
N VAL A 20 20.03 -0.47 6.24
CA VAL A 20 18.66 -0.47 6.74
C VAL A 20 18.28 0.98 7.03
N PHE A 21 17.29 1.48 6.29
CA PHE A 21 16.77 2.84 6.48
C PHE A 21 15.78 2.89 7.65
N ALA A 22 14.85 1.93 7.70
CA ALA A 22 13.85 1.82 8.75
C ALA A 22 13.35 0.37 8.90
N VAL A 23 12.88 0.04 10.10
CA VAL A 23 12.22 -1.24 10.38
C VAL A 23 10.79 -0.94 10.85
N PRO A 24 9.80 -1.04 9.93
CA PRO A 24 8.40 -0.81 10.29
C PRO A 24 7.92 -1.85 11.32
N THR A 25 7.31 -1.37 12.37
CA THR A 25 6.69 -2.22 13.41
C THR A 25 5.26 -1.78 13.66
N ILE A 26 4.40 -2.72 14.02
CA ILE A 26 3.04 -2.45 14.47
C ILE A 26 2.91 -2.77 15.97
N PRO A 27 2.20 -1.90 16.73
CA PRO A 27 2.19 -1.99 18.20
C PRO A 27 1.64 -3.30 18.78
N ASP A 28 0.83 -4.03 18.03
CA ASP A 28 0.21 -5.29 18.48
C ASP A 28 1.08 -6.55 18.28
N GLY A 29 2.32 -6.37 17.80
CA GLY A 29 3.30 -7.45 17.65
C GLY A 29 3.08 -8.36 16.46
N ARG A 30 2.15 -8.04 15.55
CA ARG A 30 1.99 -8.75 14.28
C ARG A 30 3.12 -8.41 13.31
N ASP A 31 3.36 -9.32 12.36
CA ASP A 31 4.25 -9.06 11.25
C ASP A 31 3.79 -7.83 10.47
N SER A 32 4.67 -6.87 10.25
CA SER A 32 4.36 -5.66 9.50
C SER A 32 4.26 -5.90 8.00
N VAL A 33 5.08 -6.76 7.45
CA VAL A 33 5.12 -7.13 6.02
C VAL A 33 4.98 -5.92 5.09
N PRO A 34 6.01 -5.05 4.97
CA PRO A 34 5.97 -3.92 4.05
C PRO A 34 5.95 -4.42 2.60
N THR A 35 4.99 -3.97 1.81
CA THR A 35 4.78 -4.38 0.42
C THR A 35 5.10 -3.30 -0.59
N THR A 36 4.99 -2.05 -0.18
CA THR A 36 5.16 -0.92 -1.08
C THR A 36 5.79 0.26 -0.35
N VAL A 37 6.54 1.06 -1.09
CA VAL A 37 7.16 2.29 -0.61
C VAL A 37 7.03 3.37 -1.67
N VAL A 38 6.56 4.55 -1.29
CA VAL A 38 6.44 5.71 -2.17
C VAL A 38 6.90 6.98 -1.46
N GLU A 39 7.40 7.94 -2.21
CA GLU A 39 7.59 9.31 -1.71
C GLU A 39 6.23 10.02 -1.68
N GLY A 40 5.92 10.67 -0.58
CA GLY A 40 4.71 11.46 -0.42
C GLY A 40 4.88 12.92 -0.83
N PRO A 41 3.76 13.68 -0.85
CA PRO A 41 3.77 15.07 -1.29
C PRO A 41 4.59 16.01 -0.38
N ASP A 42 4.94 15.58 0.81
CA ASP A 42 5.77 16.29 1.79
C ASP A 42 7.24 15.85 1.80
N GLY A 43 7.65 14.98 0.86
CA GLY A 43 9.01 14.44 0.75
C GLY A 43 9.34 13.37 1.80
N ALA A 44 8.38 12.94 2.60
CA ALA A 44 8.54 11.79 3.48
C ALA A 44 8.32 10.48 2.72
N VAL A 45 8.76 9.37 3.31
CA VAL A 45 8.59 8.03 2.76
C VAL A 45 7.31 7.41 3.36
N TYR A 46 6.45 6.88 2.50
CA TYR A 46 5.22 6.22 2.91
C TYR A 46 5.29 4.73 2.58
N VAL A 47 4.83 3.91 3.52
CA VAL A 47 4.93 2.45 3.44
C VAL A 47 3.56 1.83 3.70
N GLY A 48 3.09 1.05 2.75
CA GLY A 48 1.90 0.21 2.94
C GLY A 48 2.27 -1.14 3.52
N LEU A 49 1.49 -1.63 4.48
CA LEU A 49 1.71 -2.92 5.12
C LEU A 49 0.64 -3.92 4.72
N LEU A 50 1.08 -5.12 4.28
CA LEU A 50 0.17 -6.25 4.06
C LEU A 50 -0.34 -6.79 5.39
N THR A 51 0.51 -6.76 6.40
CA THR A 51 0.42 -7.47 7.69
C THR A 51 0.49 -9.00 7.54
N GLY A 52 0.86 -9.69 8.62
CA GLY A 52 0.87 -11.15 8.62
C GLY A 52 -0.53 -11.76 8.63
N GLY A 53 -0.64 -12.99 8.12
CA GLY A 53 -1.91 -13.74 8.19
C GLY A 53 -2.43 -13.87 9.62
N PRO A 54 -3.76 -13.95 9.78
CA PRO A 54 -4.79 -14.20 8.78
C PRO A 54 -5.40 -12.95 8.10
N PHE A 55 -4.72 -11.83 8.03
CA PHE A 55 -5.14 -10.60 7.34
C PHE A 55 -6.45 -10.01 7.88
N TRP A 56 -6.47 -9.73 9.18
CA TRP A 56 -7.63 -9.16 9.84
C TRP A 56 -8.09 -7.85 9.21
N ALA A 57 -9.41 -7.73 9.02
CA ALA A 57 -9.96 -6.52 8.43
C ALA A 57 -9.63 -5.27 9.24
N GLY A 58 -9.24 -4.20 8.56
CA GLY A 58 -8.96 -2.90 9.17
C GLY A 58 -7.65 -2.81 9.95
N THR A 59 -6.76 -3.79 9.83
CA THR A 59 -5.55 -3.84 10.67
C THR A 59 -4.26 -3.43 9.95
N ALA A 60 -4.32 -3.20 8.65
CA ALA A 60 -3.19 -2.76 7.85
C ALA A 60 -3.09 -1.23 7.84
N PRO A 61 -2.00 -0.64 8.35
CA PRO A 61 -1.76 0.80 8.28
C PRO A 61 -0.93 1.17 7.07
N VAL A 62 -1.00 2.45 6.71
CA VAL A 62 0.03 3.16 5.97
C VAL A 62 0.87 3.92 6.97
N LEU A 63 2.17 3.70 6.96
CA LEU A 63 3.13 4.39 7.79
C LEU A 63 3.77 5.56 7.03
N ARG A 64 4.08 6.63 7.75
CA ARG A 64 4.91 7.74 7.28
C ARG A 64 6.25 7.68 8.02
N ILE A 65 7.32 7.74 7.27
CA ILE A 65 8.69 7.74 7.77
C ILE A 65 9.33 9.06 7.35
N ALA A 66 9.89 9.79 8.30
CA ALA A 66 10.62 11.02 7.97
C ALA A 66 11.72 10.74 6.95
N SER A 67 12.02 11.72 6.08
CA SER A 67 12.98 11.58 4.98
C SER A 67 14.41 11.22 5.45
N ASP A 68 14.73 11.48 6.71
CA ASP A 68 16.00 11.12 7.35
C ASP A 68 15.92 9.81 8.16
N GLY A 69 14.78 9.12 8.15
CA GLY A 69 14.54 7.89 8.91
C GLY A 69 14.35 8.08 10.41
N SER A 70 14.33 9.32 10.92
CA SER A 70 14.34 9.63 12.36
C SER A 70 13.04 9.28 13.09
N SER A 71 11.92 9.20 12.37
CA SER A 71 10.62 8.89 12.96
C SER A 71 9.75 8.04 12.05
N ILE A 72 8.94 7.18 12.68
CA ILE A 72 7.93 6.37 12.03
C ILE A 72 6.60 6.63 12.74
N GLU A 73 5.58 6.99 11.98
CA GLU A 73 4.24 7.23 12.52
C GLU A 73 3.15 6.59 11.66
N THR A 74 2.00 6.29 12.23
CA THR A 74 0.84 5.86 11.46
C THR A 74 0.21 7.06 10.77
N TYR A 75 0.29 7.12 9.45
CA TYR A 75 -0.36 8.14 8.64
C TYR A 75 -1.84 7.86 8.44
N ALA A 76 -2.17 6.62 8.13
CA ALA A 76 -3.55 6.20 7.89
C ALA A 76 -3.72 4.74 8.33
N ALA A 77 -4.86 4.40 8.93
CA ALA A 77 -5.16 3.07 9.43
C ALA A 77 -6.55 2.60 8.97
N GLY A 78 -6.90 1.35 9.25
CA GLY A 78 -8.22 0.80 8.94
C GLY A 78 -8.31 0.20 7.54
N PHE A 79 -7.18 -0.07 6.89
CA PHE A 79 -7.10 -0.84 5.64
C PHE A 79 -6.89 -2.33 5.91
N THR A 80 -6.98 -3.14 4.86
CA THR A 80 -6.82 -4.59 4.96
C THR A 80 -5.83 -5.05 3.89
N ALA A 81 -4.77 -5.75 4.30
CA ALA A 81 -3.82 -6.38 3.39
C ALA A 81 -3.39 -5.44 2.23
N ILE A 82 -2.75 -4.32 2.57
CA ILE A 82 -2.29 -3.36 1.56
C ILE A 82 -1.23 -4.02 0.69
N ILE A 83 -1.43 -3.96 -0.64
CA ILE A 83 -0.45 -4.47 -1.60
C ILE A 83 0.31 -3.34 -2.28
N ASP A 84 -0.34 -2.19 -2.49
CA ASP A 84 0.31 -1.03 -3.08
C ASP A 84 -0.38 0.29 -2.68
N ILE A 85 0.36 1.40 -2.77
CA ILE A 85 -0.14 2.75 -2.53
C ILE A 85 0.41 3.73 -3.57
N ALA A 86 -0.34 4.80 -3.82
CA ALA A 86 0.10 5.93 -4.65
C ALA A 86 -0.48 7.24 -4.11
N PHE A 87 0.17 8.36 -4.45
CA PHE A 87 -0.39 9.69 -4.24
C PHE A 87 -0.66 10.36 -5.59
N ASP A 88 -1.72 11.16 -5.66
CA ASP A 88 -1.91 12.10 -6.76
C ASP A 88 -1.26 13.47 -6.46
N ALA A 89 -1.24 14.33 -7.45
CA ALA A 89 -0.68 15.67 -7.33
C ALA A 89 -1.44 16.56 -6.32
N GLY A 90 -2.68 16.22 -5.99
CA GLY A 90 -3.48 16.89 -4.97
C GLY A 90 -3.24 16.38 -3.56
N GLY A 91 -2.38 15.38 -3.39
CA GLY A 91 -2.05 14.76 -2.10
C GLY A 91 -3.09 13.74 -1.61
N ALA A 92 -4.01 13.31 -2.47
CA ALA A 92 -4.88 12.20 -2.12
C ALA A 92 -4.11 10.89 -2.16
N LEU A 93 -4.29 10.06 -1.12
CA LEU A 93 -3.73 8.73 -1.01
C LEU A 93 -4.67 7.70 -1.66
N TYR A 94 -4.11 6.87 -2.52
CA TYR A 94 -4.76 5.70 -3.12
C TYR A 94 -4.17 4.44 -2.51
N VAL A 95 -5.00 3.59 -1.94
CA VAL A 95 -4.59 2.35 -1.27
C VAL A 95 -5.22 1.17 -2.00
N LEU A 96 -4.37 0.29 -2.52
CA LEU A 96 -4.79 -0.95 -3.15
C LEU A 96 -4.72 -2.08 -2.12
N GLU A 97 -5.88 -2.59 -1.76
CA GLU A 97 -6.01 -3.75 -0.87
C GLU A 97 -6.10 -5.04 -1.70
N ALA A 98 -5.27 -6.03 -1.35
CA ALA A 98 -5.29 -7.34 -1.99
C ALA A 98 -6.55 -8.14 -1.63
N ILE A 99 -7.04 -7.93 -0.42
CA ILE A 99 -8.18 -8.65 0.17
C ILE A 99 -9.09 -7.65 0.87
N ARG A 100 -10.39 -7.82 0.72
CA ARG A 100 -11.40 -7.04 1.43
C ARG A 100 -12.04 -7.89 2.53
N GLY A 101 -11.58 -7.77 3.77
CA GLY A 101 -12.22 -8.38 4.92
C GLY A 101 -11.67 -9.73 5.35
N VAL A 102 -12.27 -10.25 6.39
CA VAL A 102 -11.81 -11.40 7.18
C VAL A 102 -12.14 -12.73 6.50
N PRO A 103 -11.27 -13.73 6.60
CA PRO A 103 -11.61 -15.12 6.28
C PRO A 103 -12.87 -15.60 7.02
N PRO A 104 -13.62 -16.59 6.50
CA PRO A 104 -12.98 -17.83 6.07
C PRO A 104 -12.54 -17.81 4.60
N PHE A 105 -11.32 -18.24 4.39
CA PHE A 105 -10.84 -18.63 3.07
C PHE A 105 -11.60 -19.88 2.59
N PRO A 106 -12.01 -19.93 1.33
CA PRO A 106 -12.76 -18.99 0.52
C PRO A 106 -14.25 -19.06 0.86
N PRO A 107 -15.11 -18.18 0.42
CA PRO A 107 -15.12 -17.39 -0.79
C PRO A 107 -14.87 -15.90 -0.50
N GLY A 108 -14.12 -15.23 -1.37
CA GLY A 108 -13.78 -13.81 -1.23
C GLY A 108 -12.28 -13.56 -1.10
N PHE A 109 -11.48 -14.62 -0.95
CA PHE A 109 -10.03 -14.52 -1.04
C PHE A 109 -9.64 -13.99 -2.42
N GLY A 110 -8.89 -12.90 -2.44
CA GLY A 110 -8.51 -12.25 -3.68
C GLY A 110 -9.51 -11.22 -4.20
N GLN A 111 -10.55 -10.87 -3.46
CA GLN A 111 -11.37 -9.69 -3.77
C GLN A 111 -10.77 -8.45 -3.13
N GLY A 112 -9.94 -7.76 -3.92
CA GLY A 112 -9.35 -6.49 -3.54
C GLY A 112 -10.25 -5.30 -3.84
N ARG A 113 -9.78 -4.12 -3.43
CA ARG A 113 -10.39 -2.84 -3.76
C ARG A 113 -9.33 -1.74 -3.85
N LEU A 114 -9.67 -0.66 -4.54
CA LEU A 114 -8.97 0.60 -4.50
C LEU A 114 -9.74 1.58 -3.62
N VAL A 115 -9.09 2.05 -2.57
CA VAL A 115 -9.63 3.06 -1.65
C VAL A 115 -8.89 4.37 -1.89
N ARG A 116 -9.62 5.50 -2.01
CA ARG A 116 -9.04 6.84 -1.96
C ARG A 116 -9.27 7.45 -0.59
N GLN A 117 -8.23 8.06 -0.03
CA GLN A 117 -8.32 8.95 1.12
C GLN A 117 -7.89 10.34 0.71
N CYS A 118 -8.78 11.30 0.82
CA CYS A 118 -8.49 12.71 0.55
C CYS A 118 -7.66 13.34 1.67
N PRO A 119 -6.93 14.45 1.44
CA PRO A 119 -6.11 15.11 2.47
C PRO A 119 -6.89 15.47 3.75
N GLY A 120 -8.18 15.73 3.66
CA GLY A 120 -9.08 15.95 4.81
C GLY A 120 -9.52 14.68 5.55
N GLY A 121 -9.02 13.49 5.16
CA GLY A 121 -9.33 12.20 5.79
C GLY A 121 -10.59 11.50 5.25
N ALA A 122 -11.37 12.15 4.39
CA ALA A 122 -12.56 11.53 3.77
C ALA A 122 -12.15 10.37 2.87
N ARG A 123 -12.85 9.23 2.99
CA ARG A 123 -12.55 8.00 2.24
C ARG A 123 -13.68 7.59 1.33
N SER A 124 -13.32 6.98 0.22
CA SER A 124 -14.26 6.37 -0.72
C SER A 124 -13.64 5.13 -1.39
N ASP A 125 -14.44 4.08 -1.53
CA ASP A 125 -14.11 2.94 -2.39
C ASP A 125 -14.29 3.39 -3.84
N LEU A 126 -13.22 3.39 -4.63
CA LEU A 126 -13.28 3.77 -6.04
C LEU A 126 -13.54 2.58 -6.96
N LEU A 127 -13.03 1.43 -6.59
CA LEU A 127 -13.16 0.18 -7.34
C LEU A 127 -13.17 -0.99 -6.37
N THR A 128 -14.07 -1.95 -6.59
CA THR A 128 -14.22 -3.14 -5.75
C THR A 128 -14.29 -4.40 -6.61
N GLY A 129 -14.13 -5.57 -6.00
CA GLY A 129 -14.21 -6.85 -6.73
C GLY A 129 -12.97 -7.17 -7.56
N LEU A 130 -11.83 -6.54 -7.25
CA LEU A 130 -10.55 -6.86 -7.86
C LEU A 130 -10.13 -8.28 -7.48
N THR A 131 -9.53 -8.99 -8.42
CA THR A 131 -9.03 -10.36 -8.22
C THR A 131 -7.50 -10.34 -8.25
N PHE A 132 -6.86 -10.58 -7.11
CA PHE A 132 -5.39 -10.55 -6.98
C PHE A 132 -4.76 -9.33 -7.67
N PRO A 133 -5.14 -8.10 -7.26
CA PRO A 133 -4.51 -6.90 -7.78
C PRO A 133 -3.05 -6.85 -7.32
N GLY A 134 -2.18 -6.26 -8.13
CA GLY A 134 -0.73 -6.27 -7.86
C GLY A 134 -0.09 -4.90 -7.71
N GLY A 135 -0.65 -3.86 -8.32
CA GLY A 135 -0.05 -2.53 -8.26
C GLY A 135 -1.01 -1.42 -8.69
N VAL A 136 -0.75 -0.20 -8.23
CA VAL A 136 -1.46 1.02 -8.61
C VAL A 136 -0.47 2.15 -8.89
N ALA A 137 -0.72 2.92 -9.94
CA ALA A 137 0.02 4.13 -10.25
C ALA A 137 -0.94 5.24 -10.70
N ILE A 138 -0.58 6.48 -10.41
CA ILE A 138 -1.28 7.64 -10.97
C ILE A 138 -0.53 8.10 -12.21
N GLY A 139 -1.21 8.05 -13.35
CA GLY A 139 -0.64 8.43 -14.63
C GLY A 139 -0.55 9.94 -14.83
N PRO A 140 0.20 10.39 -15.83
CA PRO A 140 0.35 11.81 -16.15
C PRO A 140 -0.96 12.48 -16.61
N ASP A 141 -1.95 11.68 -16.99
CA ASP A 141 -3.32 12.11 -17.33
C ASP A 141 -4.24 12.22 -16.10
N GLY A 142 -3.69 12.01 -14.89
CA GLY A 142 -4.43 12.03 -13.64
C GLY A 142 -5.35 10.85 -13.41
N ALA A 143 -5.28 9.79 -14.22
CA ALA A 143 -6.03 8.56 -14.00
C ALA A 143 -5.25 7.57 -13.13
N ALA A 144 -5.95 6.70 -12.40
CA ALA A 144 -5.34 5.55 -11.75
C ALA A 144 -5.22 4.38 -12.74
N TYR A 145 -4.07 3.72 -12.73
CA TYR A 145 -3.78 2.50 -13.48
C TYR A 145 -3.49 1.38 -12.50
N LEU A 146 -4.18 0.26 -12.65
CA LEU A 146 -4.07 -0.88 -11.74
C LEU A 146 -3.81 -2.16 -12.52
N THR A 147 -2.95 -3.01 -11.98
CA THR A 147 -2.86 -4.40 -12.44
C THR A 147 -3.88 -5.24 -11.70
N ASN A 148 -4.56 -6.12 -12.42
CA ASN A 148 -5.56 -7.03 -11.87
C ASN A 148 -5.40 -8.43 -12.45
N ARG A 149 -5.82 -9.45 -11.72
CA ARG A 149 -5.70 -10.87 -12.11
C ARG A 149 -4.26 -11.32 -12.38
N GLY A 150 -3.28 -10.72 -11.68
CA GLY A 150 -1.87 -10.99 -11.92
C GLY A 150 -1.41 -12.42 -11.66
N THR A 151 -2.23 -13.23 -10.98
CA THR A 151 -1.96 -14.65 -10.73
C THR A 151 -2.72 -15.61 -11.65
N SER A 152 -3.58 -15.08 -12.54
CA SER A 152 -4.40 -15.89 -13.44
C SER A 152 -3.64 -16.14 -14.74
N PRO A 153 -3.55 -17.39 -15.20
CA PRO A 153 -2.96 -17.69 -16.50
C PRO A 153 -3.77 -17.01 -17.61
N SER A 154 -3.11 -16.20 -18.44
CA SER A 154 -3.68 -15.54 -19.64
C SER A 154 -4.79 -14.50 -19.41
N ASP A 155 -5.13 -14.18 -18.16
CA ASP A 155 -6.24 -13.28 -17.81
C ASP A 155 -5.78 -11.96 -17.20
N GLY A 156 -4.47 -11.74 -17.05
CA GLY A 156 -3.91 -10.51 -16.50
C GLY A 156 -4.36 -9.28 -17.29
N GLU A 157 -4.77 -8.23 -16.59
CA GLU A 157 -5.26 -7.00 -17.19
C GLU A 157 -4.69 -5.76 -16.50
N VAL A 158 -4.66 -4.65 -17.23
CA VAL A 158 -4.40 -3.31 -16.67
C VAL A 158 -5.69 -2.51 -16.81
N LEU A 159 -6.19 -2.05 -15.69
CA LEU A 159 -7.38 -1.21 -15.62
C LEU A 159 -6.97 0.27 -15.58
N ARG A 160 -7.67 1.11 -16.31
CA ARG A 160 -7.56 2.57 -16.24
C ARG A 160 -8.85 3.13 -15.63
N LEU A 161 -8.72 3.84 -14.52
CA LEU A 161 -9.83 4.47 -13.82
C LEU A 161 -9.68 6.00 -13.87
N PRO A 162 -10.56 6.74 -14.57
CA PRO A 162 -10.58 8.19 -14.47
C PRO A 162 -10.88 8.63 -13.04
N LEU A 163 -10.12 9.58 -12.54
CA LEU A 163 -10.29 10.10 -11.18
C LEU A 163 -10.96 11.47 -11.23
N THR A 164 -11.79 11.72 -10.22
CA THR A 164 -12.33 13.06 -9.94
C THR A 164 -11.57 13.67 -8.77
N PRO A 165 -11.34 14.99 -8.75
CA PRO A 165 -10.71 15.63 -7.60
C PRO A 165 -11.43 15.30 -6.27
N CYS A 166 -10.68 15.41 -5.18
CA CYS A 166 -11.26 15.39 -3.85
C CYS A 166 -12.19 16.60 -3.65
N PRO A 167 -13.31 16.44 -2.93
CA PRO A 167 -14.22 17.55 -2.63
C PRO A 167 -13.57 18.61 -1.74
#